data_d078be9b0dcbc4cca095a12b1727df99
#
_entry.id   d078be9b0dcbc4cca095a12b1727df99
#
_cell.length_a   1.000
_cell.length_b   1.000
_cell.length_c   1.000
_cell.angle_alpha   90.00
_cell.angle_beta   90.00
_cell.angle_gamma   90.00
#
_symmetry.space_group_name_H-M   'P 1'
#
loop_
_entity.id
_entity.type
_entity.pdbx_description
1 polymer ?
#
loop_
_entity_poly.entity_id
_entity_poly.type
_entity_poly.pdbx_seq_one_letter_code
_entity_poly.pdbx_strand_id
1 'polypeptide(L)'
;MVAHAANLMDWDFKIYSKKQKSKLYGAQYLHKPIPQLDCGAPMTVAYKMVGSPRSYRFKVYGPGWDGTVSPEDFTESHFAWDIRKAYDDLWNVYSGQIENCNLDPDARQVLNWMKYDLVISTIPRKIWAEDGDVFESQKVWALGDTENKRVYLYRPEPFTVVCDGTSKVDWYRVSNIFGHCTMEWPYIDCFNPPPAVGASIVEKPLRHNSKAANDFIHLGRFGKWEKGVLSTDAFYDALKALAQDGI
;
A
#
# COMPACT_ATOMS: atom_id res chain seq x y z
N MET A 1 -10.76 -3.29 -4.96
CA MET A 1 -10.16 -2.96 -6.28
C MET A 1 -10.35 -4.09 -7.30
N VAL A 2 -9.74 -5.29 -7.10
CA VAL A 2 -9.85 -6.40 -8.06
C VAL A 2 -11.31 -6.89 -8.22
N ALA A 3 -12.01 -7.16 -7.14
CA ALA A 3 -13.43 -7.55 -7.18
C ALA A 3 -14.32 -6.50 -7.90
N HIS A 4 -14.00 -5.22 -7.74
CA HIS A 4 -14.72 -4.16 -8.43
C HIS A 4 -14.44 -4.16 -9.95
N ALA A 5 -13.18 -4.44 -10.35
CA ALA A 5 -12.86 -4.63 -11.76
C ALA A 5 -13.61 -5.82 -12.36
N ALA A 6 -13.68 -6.95 -11.65
CA ALA A 6 -14.43 -8.12 -12.07
C ALA A 6 -15.93 -7.81 -12.23
N ASN A 7 -16.52 -7.13 -11.24
CA ASN A 7 -17.92 -6.71 -11.31
C ASN A 7 -18.23 -5.78 -12.48
N LEU A 8 -17.31 -4.84 -12.80
CA LEU A 8 -17.49 -3.94 -13.95
C LEU A 8 -17.42 -4.65 -15.31
N MET A 9 -16.82 -5.83 -15.35
CA MET A 9 -16.68 -6.66 -16.55
C MET A 9 -17.64 -7.85 -16.57
N ASP A 10 -18.64 -7.85 -15.67
CA ASP A 10 -19.65 -8.91 -15.55
C ASP A 10 -19.08 -10.31 -15.34
N TRP A 11 -17.92 -10.41 -14.66
CA TRP A 11 -17.36 -11.70 -14.26
C TRP A 11 -18.06 -12.21 -13.00
N ASP A 12 -18.36 -13.51 -12.96
CA ASP A 12 -18.70 -14.19 -11.72
C ASP A 12 -17.41 -14.40 -10.88
N PHE A 13 -17.43 -14.01 -9.62
CA PHE A 13 -16.23 -14.04 -8.79
C PHE A 13 -16.52 -14.39 -7.34
N LYS A 14 -15.48 -14.87 -6.65
CA LYS A 14 -15.46 -15.07 -5.20
C LYS A 14 -14.30 -14.31 -4.58
N ILE A 15 -14.51 -13.80 -3.37
CA ILE A 15 -13.50 -13.05 -2.61
C ILE A 15 -13.12 -13.86 -1.39
N TYR A 16 -11.87 -14.28 -1.33
CA TYR A 16 -11.30 -14.94 -0.14
C TYR A 16 -10.36 -13.96 0.57
N SER A 17 -10.66 -13.62 1.82
CA SER A 17 -9.86 -12.70 2.62
C SER A 17 -10.20 -12.83 4.09
N LYS A 18 -9.34 -12.30 4.98
CA LYS A 18 -9.76 -11.97 6.34
C LYS A 18 -10.84 -10.89 6.27
N LYS A 19 -12.02 -11.16 6.82
CA LYS A 19 -13.12 -10.19 6.86
C LYS A 19 -12.86 -9.09 7.89
N GLN A 20 -11.83 -8.30 7.63
CA GLN A 20 -11.40 -7.23 8.52
C GLN A 20 -11.09 -5.97 7.71
N LYS A 21 -11.73 -4.86 8.08
CA LYS A 21 -11.43 -3.55 7.49
C LYS A 21 -10.02 -3.12 7.93
N SER A 22 -9.14 -2.95 6.96
CA SER A 22 -7.75 -2.55 7.21
C SER A 22 -7.65 -1.06 7.52
N LYS A 23 -6.71 -0.70 8.40
CA LYS A 23 -6.31 0.70 8.59
C LYS A 23 -5.42 1.15 7.45
N LEU A 24 -5.58 2.40 7.04
CA LEU A 24 -4.73 3.04 6.04
C LEU A 24 -3.66 3.87 6.75
N TYR A 25 -2.40 3.57 6.46
CA TYR A 25 -1.24 4.24 7.06
C TYR A 25 -0.43 4.99 5.98
N GLY A 26 0.18 6.10 6.39
CA GLY A 26 1.04 6.90 5.53
C GLY A 26 0.28 7.82 4.56
N ALA A 27 1.02 8.48 3.69
CA ALA A 27 0.49 9.40 2.69
C ALA A 27 -0.19 8.62 1.56
N GLN A 28 -1.45 8.25 1.77
CA GLN A 28 -2.19 7.41 0.82
C GLN A 28 -3.31 8.21 0.13
N TYR A 29 -3.31 8.13 -1.18
CA TYR A 29 -4.34 8.66 -2.07
C TYR A 29 -4.37 7.85 -3.37
N LEU A 30 -5.41 8.01 -4.17
CA LEU A 30 -5.47 7.42 -5.49
C LEU A 30 -4.87 8.41 -6.50
N HIS A 31 -4.04 7.93 -7.41
CA HIS A 31 -3.46 8.73 -8.50
C HIS A 31 -4.39 8.88 -9.71
N LYS A 32 -5.45 8.09 -9.76
CA LYS A 32 -6.54 8.15 -10.73
C LYS A 32 -7.83 7.77 -10.04
N PRO A 33 -8.99 8.32 -10.44
CA PRO A 33 -10.27 7.90 -9.89
C PRO A 33 -10.57 6.46 -10.32
N ILE A 34 -11.32 5.75 -9.50
CA ILE A 34 -11.84 4.43 -9.86
C ILE A 34 -13.27 4.61 -10.34
N PRO A 35 -13.62 4.14 -11.54
CA PRO A 35 -14.97 4.25 -12.07
C PRO A 35 -16.04 3.72 -11.11
N GLN A 36 -17.15 4.41 -11.01
CA GLN A 36 -18.31 4.08 -10.17
C GLN A 36 -18.06 4.06 -8.64
N LEU A 37 -16.90 4.53 -8.17
CA LEU A 37 -16.67 4.75 -6.74
C LEU A 37 -16.66 6.25 -6.41
N ASP A 38 -17.14 6.60 -5.22
CA ASP A 38 -16.94 7.95 -4.69
C ASP A 38 -15.47 8.12 -4.28
N CYS A 39 -14.71 8.77 -5.14
CA CYS A 39 -13.31 9.12 -4.88
C CYS A 39 -13.17 10.61 -4.48
N GLY A 40 -14.27 11.34 -4.34
CA GLY A 40 -14.27 12.79 -4.11
C GLY A 40 -13.73 13.58 -5.32
N ALA A 41 -13.68 14.90 -5.17
CA ALA A 41 -13.06 15.77 -6.17
C ALA A 41 -11.52 15.62 -6.18
N PRO A 42 -10.86 15.74 -7.34
CA PRO A 42 -9.41 15.74 -7.42
C PRO A 42 -8.81 16.94 -6.70
N MET A 43 -7.73 16.70 -5.95
CA MET A 43 -6.94 17.73 -5.29
C MET A 43 -5.48 17.58 -5.72
N THR A 44 -4.73 18.69 -5.63
CA THR A 44 -3.29 18.63 -5.89
C THR A 44 -2.54 18.41 -4.59
N VAL A 45 -1.79 17.32 -4.49
CA VAL A 45 -0.89 17.04 -3.37
C VAL A 45 0.52 17.46 -3.73
N ALA A 46 1.10 18.34 -2.91
CA ALA A 46 2.47 18.81 -3.07
C ALA A 46 3.44 18.05 -2.15
N TYR A 47 4.59 17.67 -2.70
CA TYR A 47 5.69 17.12 -1.92
C TYR A 47 6.71 18.22 -1.59
N LYS A 48 7.21 18.20 -0.35
CA LYS A 48 8.25 19.12 0.14
C LYS A 48 9.40 18.31 0.75
N MET A 49 10.61 18.63 0.33
CA MET A 49 11.82 18.01 0.86
C MET A 49 12.53 18.92 1.83
N VAL A 50 12.91 18.38 2.99
CA VAL A 50 13.82 18.99 3.95
C VAL A 50 15.11 18.16 3.99
N GLY A 51 16.25 18.80 3.72
CA GLY A 51 17.53 18.12 3.53
C GLY A 51 17.74 17.70 2.07
N SER A 52 18.30 16.52 1.84
CA SER A 52 18.61 15.99 0.50
C SER A 52 18.01 14.60 0.27
N PRO A 53 17.76 14.20 -0.99
CA PRO A 53 17.33 12.83 -1.31
C PRO A 53 18.28 11.76 -0.76
N ARG A 54 19.59 12.02 -0.76
CA ARG A 54 20.59 11.13 -0.18
C ARG A 54 20.43 10.96 1.33
N SER A 55 20.25 12.05 2.08
CA SER A 55 20.07 11.99 3.52
C SER A 55 18.73 11.33 3.89
N TYR A 56 17.67 11.60 3.13
CA TYR A 56 16.38 10.93 3.26
C TYR A 56 16.50 9.43 3.01
N ARG A 57 17.15 9.02 1.91
CA ARG A 57 17.40 7.61 1.61
C ARG A 57 18.10 6.91 2.75
N PHE A 58 19.17 7.52 3.26
CA PHE A 58 19.94 6.98 4.39
C PHE A 58 19.07 6.83 5.66
N LYS A 59 18.27 7.84 5.96
CA LYS A 59 17.38 7.85 7.14
C LYS A 59 16.30 6.77 7.05
N VAL A 60 15.72 6.54 5.86
CA VAL A 60 14.60 5.60 5.68
C VAL A 60 15.09 4.17 5.51
N TYR A 61 16.09 3.96 4.67
CA TYR A 61 16.49 2.62 4.21
C TYR A 61 17.82 2.15 4.82
N GLY A 62 18.55 3.04 5.49
CA GLY A 62 19.87 2.73 6.04
C GLY A 62 21.00 2.75 4.99
N PRO A 63 22.25 2.51 5.47
CA PRO A 63 23.46 2.65 4.63
C PRO A 63 23.61 1.55 3.57
N GLY A 64 23.06 0.37 3.82
CA GLY A 64 23.24 -0.82 2.95
C GLY A 64 22.26 -0.92 1.79
N TRP A 65 21.25 -0.06 1.72
CA TRP A 65 20.29 -0.13 0.62
C TRP A 65 20.84 0.49 -0.66
N ASP A 66 20.84 -0.27 -1.75
CA ASP A 66 21.41 0.07 -3.05
C ASP A 66 20.45 0.78 -4.02
N GLY A 67 19.16 0.86 -3.66
CA GLY A 67 18.15 1.52 -4.49
C GLY A 67 18.34 3.03 -4.57
N THR A 68 17.69 3.65 -5.54
CA THR A 68 17.68 5.10 -5.76
C THR A 68 16.43 5.76 -5.20
N VAL A 69 16.58 7.03 -4.85
CA VAL A 69 15.50 7.95 -4.53
C VAL A 69 15.71 9.18 -5.38
N SER A 70 14.77 9.45 -6.28
CA SER A 70 14.89 10.58 -7.21
C SER A 70 14.55 11.91 -6.52
N PRO A 71 15.22 13.02 -6.86
CA PRO A 71 14.82 14.34 -6.42
C PRO A 71 13.37 14.69 -6.81
N GLU A 72 12.93 14.24 -7.97
CA GLU A 72 11.59 14.48 -8.50
C GLU A 72 10.51 13.87 -7.59
N ASP A 73 10.80 12.73 -6.91
CA ASP A 73 9.91 12.09 -5.94
C ASP A 73 9.47 13.04 -4.80
N PHE A 74 10.14 14.19 -4.63
CA PHE A 74 9.92 15.11 -3.52
C PHE A 74 9.56 16.54 -3.93
N THR A 75 9.51 16.82 -5.21
CA THR A 75 9.26 18.18 -5.73
C THR A 75 8.05 18.24 -6.65
N GLU A 76 7.56 17.10 -7.09
CA GLU A 76 6.39 17.01 -7.94
C GLU A 76 5.10 17.22 -7.17
N SER A 77 4.11 17.70 -7.90
CA SER A 77 2.72 17.74 -7.44
C SER A 77 1.92 16.71 -8.21
N HIS A 78 1.06 16.00 -7.50
CA HIS A 78 0.26 14.93 -8.08
C HIS A 78 -1.23 15.22 -7.90
N PHE A 79 -2.04 14.88 -8.90
CA PHE A 79 -3.47 14.78 -8.67
C PHE A 79 -3.76 13.62 -7.72
N ALA A 80 -4.65 13.85 -6.78
CA ALA A 80 -5.02 12.93 -5.74
C ALA A 80 -6.54 12.85 -5.60
N TRP A 81 -7.05 11.63 -5.43
CA TRP A 81 -8.43 11.36 -5.05
C TRP A 81 -8.46 10.64 -3.71
N ASP A 82 -9.55 10.78 -3.00
CA ASP A 82 -9.68 10.23 -1.64
C ASP A 82 -9.80 8.71 -1.66
N ILE A 83 -8.71 8.04 -1.31
CA ILE A 83 -8.65 6.58 -1.20
C ILE A 83 -9.56 6.04 -0.09
N ARG A 84 -9.87 6.83 0.95
CA ARG A 84 -10.68 6.39 2.08
C ARG A 84 -12.14 6.30 1.69
N LYS A 85 -12.64 7.29 0.96
CA LYS A 85 -13.99 7.24 0.38
C LYS A 85 -14.15 6.03 -0.54
N ALA A 86 -13.24 5.87 -1.50
CA ALA A 86 -13.25 4.71 -2.40
C ALA A 86 -13.16 3.38 -1.62
N TYR A 87 -12.39 3.32 -0.55
CA TYR A 87 -12.27 2.13 0.29
C TYR A 87 -13.56 1.84 1.08
N ASP A 88 -14.20 2.88 1.58
CA ASP A 88 -15.48 2.75 2.28
C ASP A 88 -16.58 2.25 1.34
N ASP A 89 -16.64 2.78 0.13
CA ASP A 89 -17.56 2.28 -0.90
C ASP A 89 -17.31 0.82 -1.24
N LEU A 90 -16.05 0.44 -1.50
CA LEU A 90 -15.68 -0.95 -1.76
C LEU A 90 -16.05 -1.87 -0.60
N TRP A 91 -15.82 -1.42 0.63
CA TRP A 91 -16.17 -2.20 1.81
C TRP A 91 -17.69 -2.38 1.93
N ASN A 92 -18.46 -1.32 1.71
CA ASN A 92 -19.92 -1.36 1.78
C ASN A 92 -20.50 -2.32 0.72
N VAL A 93 -19.96 -2.31 -0.48
CA VAL A 93 -20.45 -3.16 -1.58
C VAL A 93 -20.03 -4.62 -1.41
N TYR A 94 -18.77 -4.88 -1.05
CA TYR A 94 -18.20 -6.24 -1.15
C TYR A 94 -17.98 -6.97 0.16
N SER A 95 -18.06 -6.30 1.32
CA SER A 95 -17.79 -6.98 2.62
C SER A 95 -18.72 -8.16 2.91
N GLY A 96 -19.97 -8.10 2.43
CA GLY A 96 -20.95 -9.18 2.51
C GLY A 96 -20.58 -10.41 1.70
N GLN A 97 -19.81 -10.23 0.62
CA GLN A 97 -19.41 -11.28 -0.33
C GLN A 97 -18.06 -11.91 0.03
N ILE A 98 -17.37 -11.40 1.06
CA ILE A 98 -16.08 -11.95 1.49
C ILE A 98 -16.31 -13.28 2.21
N GLU A 99 -15.76 -14.35 1.64
CA GLU A 99 -15.58 -15.62 2.32
C GLU A 99 -14.39 -15.47 3.28
N ASN A 100 -14.67 -15.51 4.59
CA ASN A 100 -13.63 -15.32 5.61
C ASN A 100 -12.66 -16.48 5.61
N CYS A 101 -11.45 -16.24 5.21
CA CYS A 101 -10.39 -17.22 5.10
C CYS A 101 -9.06 -16.66 5.59
N ASN A 102 -8.35 -17.43 6.42
CA ASN A 102 -6.96 -17.15 6.72
C ASN A 102 -6.11 -17.78 5.62
N LEU A 103 -5.66 -16.96 4.69
CA LEU A 103 -4.78 -17.40 3.60
C LEU A 103 -3.35 -17.50 4.15
N ASP A 104 -2.96 -18.70 4.47
CA ASP A 104 -1.61 -19.12 4.83
C ASP A 104 -1.07 -20.11 3.78
N PRO A 105 0.18 -20.57 3.86
CA PRO A 105 0.73 -21.51 2.90
C PRO A 105 -0.11 -22.80 2.74
N ASP A 106 -0.75 -23.25 3.83
CA ASP A 106 -1.57 -24.47 3.82
C ASP A 106 -2.93 -24.22 3.13
N ALA A 107 -3.41 -22.99 3.07
CA ALA A 107 -4.63 -22.63 2.36
C ALA A 107 -4.57 -23.00 0.86
N ARG A 108 -3.37 -23.08 0.29
CA ARG A 108 -3.14 -23.53 -1.09
C ARG A 108 -3.65 -24.95 -1.31
N GLN A 109 -3.62 -25.80 -0.29
CA GLN A 109 -4.10 -27.18 -0.35
C GLN A 109 -5.62 -27.28 -0.10
N VAL A 110 -6.18 -26.36 0.68
CA VAL A 110 -7.60 -26.38 1.09
C VAL A 110 -8.49 -25.73 0.03
N LEU A 111 -8.03 -24.66 -0.60
CA LEU A 111 -8.76 -23.99 -1.63
C LEU A 111 -8.43 -24.63 -2.98
N ASN A 112 -9.40 -25.36 -3.55
CA ASN A 112 -9.25 -25.96 -4.87
C ASN A 112 -9.26 -24.83 -5.94
N TRP A 113 -8.08 -24.20 -6.14
CA TRP A 113 -7.88 -23.14 -7.10
C TRP A 113 -8.16 -23.56 -8.54
N MET A 114 -7.99 -24.84 -8.84
CA MET A 114 -8.18 -25.40 -10.19
C MET A 114 -9.62 -25.35 -10.69
N LYS A 115 -10.58 -25.01 -9.84
CA LYS A 115 -11.98 -24.84 -10.24
C LYS A 115 -12.29 -23.43 -10.77
N TYR A 116 -11.32 -22.52 -10.72
CA TYR A 116 -11.48 -21.15 -11.21
C TYR A 116 -10.67 -20.98 -12.49
N ASP A 117 -11.26 -20.31 -13.47
CA ASP A 117 -10.58 -20.00 -14.73
C ASP A 117 -9.43 -19.02 -14.50
N LEU A 118 -9.60 -18.11 -13.53
CA LEU A 118 -8.60 -17.11 -13.18
C LEU A 118 -8.50 -16.92 -11.66
N VAL A 119 -7.27 -16.90 -11.16
CA VAL A 119 -6.98 -16.58 -9.76
C VAL A 119 -6.11 -15.33 -9.69
N ILE A 120 -6.62 -14.30 -9.01
CA ILE A 120 -5.90 -13.04 -8.78
C ILE A 120 -5.59 -12.90 -7.29
N SER A 121 -4.30 -12.78 -6.95
CA SER A 121 -3.80 -12.63 -5.59
C SER A 121 -3.29 -11.22 -5.34
N THR A 122 -3.81 -10.58 -4.28
CA THR A 122 -3.32 -9.28 -3.77
C THR A 122 -2.68 -9.38 -2.39
N ILE A 123 -2.66 -10.57 -1.81
CA ILE A 123 -2.04 -10.83 -0.51
C ILE A 123 -0.51 -10.80 -0.63
N PRO A 124 0.22 -10.64 0.49
CA PRO A 124 1.68 -10.61 0.44
C PRO A 124 2.27 -11.84 -0.26
N ARG A 125 3.00 -11.62 -1.37
CA ARG A 125 3.59 -12.70 -2.18
C ARG A 125 4.47 -13.65 -1.35
N LYS A 126 5.10 -13.15 -0.30
CA LYS A 126 5.91 -13.96 0.62
C LYS A 126 5.15 -15.09 1.34
N ILE A 127 3.81 -15.03 1.38
CA ILE A 127 2.98 -16.12 1.91
C ILE A 127 3.12 -17.41 1.05
N TRP A 128 3.46 -17.23 -0.22
CA TRP A 128 3.67 -18.31 -1.18
C TRP A 128 5.15 -18.69 -1.34
N ALA A 129 6.03 -18.16 -0.48
CA ALA A 129 7.47 -18.37 -0.57
C ALA A 129 7.85 -19.86 -0.58
N GLU A 130 8.85 -20.16 -1.38
CA GLU A 130 9.51 -21.47 -1.46
C GLU A 130 10.95 -21.34 -0.95
N ASP A 131 11.61 -22.46 -0.72
CA ASP A 131 13.00 -22.48 -0.26
C ASP A 131 13.92 -21.74 -1.26
N GLY A 132 14.70 -20.79 -0.75
CA GLY A 132 15.60 -19.97 -1.56
C GLY A 132 15.00 -18.65 -2.08
N ASP A 133 13.70 -18.44 -1.87
CA ASP A 133 13.07 -17.17 -2.20
C ASP A 133 13.52 -16.02 -1.28
N VAL A 134 13.82 -14.88 -1.87
CA VAL A 134 14.23 -13.66 -1.16
C VAL A 134 13.20 -12.57 -1.36
N PHE A 135 12.74 -12.01 -0.24
CA PHE A 135 11.79 -10.90 -0.21
C PHE A 135 12.37 -9.73 0.57
N GLU A 136 12.75 -8.70 -0.14
CA GLU A 136 13.24 -7.47 0.49
C GLU A 136 12.08 -6.54 0.86
N SER A 137 12.12 -5.98 2.04
CA SER A 137 11.14 -5.02 2.52
C SER A 137 11.77 -3.98 3.44
N GLN A 138 11.11 -2.84 3.57
CA GLN A 138 11.41 -1.82 4.56
C GLN A 138 10.32 -1.83 5.64
N LYS A 139 10.69 -2.08 6.86
CA LYS A 139 9.83 -1.81 8.02
C LYS A 139 9.91 -0.35 8.40
N VAL A 140 8.79 0.22 8.77
CA VAL A 140 8.68 1.58 9.30
C VAL A 140 7.67 1.60 10.44
N TRP A 141 7.82 2.51 11.38
CA TRP A 141 6.74 2.89 12.26
C TRP A 141 5.81 3.85 11.52
N ALA A 142 4.51 3.64 11.63
CA ALA A 142 3.51 4.51 11.03
C ALA A 142 2.37 4.78 12.02
N LEU A 143 1.96 6.02 12.08
CA LEU A 143 0.81 6.49 12.81
C LEU A 143 -0.19 7.04 11.78
N GLY A 144 -1.36 6.42 11.70
CA GLY A 144 -2.48 6.90 10.90
C GLY A 144 -3.38 7.77 11.74
N ASP A 145 -3.99 8.71 11.09
CA ASP A 145 -5.10 9.58 11.48
C ASP A 145 -5.55 9.46 12.94
N THR A 146 -4.85 10.13 13.83
CA THR A 146 -5.14 10.10 15.25
C THR A 146 -5.10 11.51 15.82
N GLU A 147 -5.81 11.73 16.89
CA GLU A 147 -5.70 12.93 17.75
C GLU A 147 -4.38 12.99 18.52
N ASN A 148 -3.34 12.33 18.01
CA ASN A 148 -2.04 12.28 18.68
C ASN A 148 -1.38 13.65 18.62
N LYS A 149 -1.07 14.22 19.80
CA LYS A 149 -0.43 15.54 19.96
C LYS A 149 0.84 15.69 19.12
N ARG A 150 1.60 14.61 18.91
CA ARG A 150 2.83 14.64 18.12
C ARG A 150 2.58 14.88 16.65
N VAL A 151 1.54 14.26 16.08
CA VAL A 151 1.10 14.50 14.70
C VAL A 151 0.64 15.95 14.54
N TYR A 152 -0.07 16.49 15.53
CA TYR A 152 -0.53 17.88 15.53
C TYR A 152 0.62 18.88 15.48
N LEU A 153 1.69 18.65 16.22
CA LEU A 153 2.87 19.55 16.27
C LEU A 153 3.57 19.69 14.92
N TYR A 154 3.55 18.63 14.10
CA TYR A 154 4.24 18.60 12.80
C TYR A 154 3.27 18.59 11.61
N ARG A 155 1.99 18.86 11.87
CA ARG A 155 0.94 18.86 10.84
C ARG A 155 1.29 19.84 9.72
N PRO A 156 1.51 19.35 8.48
CA PRO A 156 1.74 20.27 7.36
C PRO A 156 0.43 20.90 6.89
N GLU A 157 0.56 21.88 6.01
CA GLU A 157 -0.56 22.46 5.28
C GLU A 157 -1.41 21.37 4.60
N PRO A 158 -2.71 21.60 4.41
CA PRO A 158 -3.55 20.66 3.68
C PRO A 158 -2.94 20.29 2.33
N PHE A 159 -3.14 19.02 1.94
CA PHE A 159 -2.64 18.44 0.70
C PHE A 159 -1.11 18.54 0.53
N THR A 160 -0.39 18.40 1.65
CA THR A 160 1.07 18.45 1.64
C THR A 160 1.66 17.17 2.27
N VAL A 161 2.71 16.68 1.65
CA VAL A 161 3.60 15.63 2.17
C VAL A 161 4.97 16.25 2.41
N VAL A 162 5.46 16.21 3.64
CA VAL A 162 6.82 16.65 3.99
C VAL A 162 7.69 15.43 4.22
N CYS A 163 8.79 15.35 3.47
CA CYS A 163 9.83 14.33 3.59
C CYS A 163 11.08 14.97 4.23
N ASP A 164 11.50 14.49 5.39
CA ASP A 164 12.64 15.05 6.11
C ASP A 164 13.79 14.04 6.23
N GLY A 165 14.88 14.33 5.54
CA GLY A 165 16.12 13.57 5.58
C GLY A 165 17.13 14.04 6.62
N THR A 166 16.80 15.08 7.41
CA THR A 166 17.75 15.63 8.40
C THR A 166 17.72 14.85 9.72
N SER A 167 18.73 15.09 10.54
CA SER A 167 18.79 14.57 11.92
C SER A 167 18.06 15.45 12.95
N LYS A 168 17.46 16.58 12.51
CA LYS A 168 16.77 17.52 13.40
C LYS A 168 15.46 16.97 13.96
N VAL A 169 14.85 16.02 13.25
CA VAL A 169 13.64 15.32 13.65
C VAL A 169 13.86 13.81 13.53
N ASP A 170 13.15 13.03 14.32
CA ASP A 170 13.23 11.58 14.30
C ASP A 170 12.34 10.91 13.24
N TRP A 171 11.29 11.60 12.78
CA TRP A 171 10.44 11.13 11.69
C TRP A 171 11.06 11.45 10.31
N TYR A 172 10.62 10.73 9.28
CA TYR A 172 11.07 10.97 7.91
C TYR A 172 9.96 11.43 6.97
N ARG A 173 8.69 11.23 7.34
CA ARG A 173 7.55 11.68 6.54
C ARG A 173 6.37 12.04 7.41
N VAL A 174 5.75 13.17 7.09
CA VAL A 174 4.48 13.59 7.65
C VAL A 174 3.58 14.10 6.52
N SER A 175 2.29 13.84 6.60
CA SER A 175 1.34 14.26 5.57
C SER A 175 0.02 14.73 6.16
N ASN A 176 -0.67 15.59 5.40
CA ASN A 176 -2.03 16.01 5.65
C ASN A 176 -2.80 15.97 4.33
N ILE A 177 -3.51 14.88 4.06
CA ILE A 177 -4.19 14.61 2.80
C ILE A 177 -5.65 14.30 3.10
N PHE A 178 -6.56 15.04 2.48
CA PHE A 178 -8.01 14.94 2.73
C PHE A 178 -8.39 15.03 4.22
N GLY A 179 -7.66 15.87 4.99
CA GLY A 179 -7.86 16.05 6.42
C GLY A 179 -7.22 14.97 7.29
N HIS A 180 -6.67 13.93 6.71
CA HIS A 180 -6.00 12.84 7.42
C HIS A 180 -4.52 13.12 7.59
N CYS A 181 -4.10 13.24 8.84
CA CYS A 181 -2.70 13.46 9.18
C CYS A 181 -2.03 12.13 9.51
N THR A 182 -0.91 11.85 8.88
CA THR A 182 -0.13 10.63 9.11
C THR A 182 1.33 10.97 9.33
N MET A 183 2.03 10.15 10.11
CA MET A 183 3.45 10.31 10.39
C MET A 183 4.16 8.97 10.34
N GLU A 184 5.39 8.97 9.83
CA GLU A 184 6.19 7.77 9.68
C GLU A 184 7.61 7.99 10.20
N TRP A 185 8.15 6.97 10.85
CA TRP A 185 9.50 6.96 11.41
C TRP A 185 10.30 5.77 10.89
N PRO A 186 11.64 5.90 10.81
CA PRO A 186 12.51 4.77 10.54
C PRO A 186 12.29 3.67 11.58
N TYR A 187 12.36 2.43 11.17
CA TYR A 187 12.39 1.28 12.06
C TYR A 187 13.83 0.80 12.21
N ILE A 188 14.30 0.73 13.44
CA ILE A 188 15.65 0.24 13.78
C ILE A 188 15.48 -1.02 14.64
N ASP A 189 15.99 -2.14 14.18
CA ASP A 189 15.64 -3.49 14.66
C ASP A 189 15.89 -3.74 16.16
N CYS A 190 16.79 -3.04 16.81
CA CYS A 190 17.29 -3.54 18.09
C CYS A 190 16.71 -2.88 19.35
N PHE A 191 16.10 -1.70 19.29
CA PHE A 191 15.76 -0.94 20.51
C PHE A 191 14.63 0.09 20.36
N ASN A 192 13.68 -0.08 19.48
CA ASN A 192 12.64 0.92 19.28
C ASN A 192 11.36 0.61 20.06
N PRO A 193 11.14 1.24 21.20
CA PRO A 193 9.76 1.44 21.63
C PRO A 193 9.01 2.22 20.54
N PRO A 194 7.69 2.02 20.41
CA PRO A 194 6.90 2.81 19.46
C PRO A 194 7.19 4.31 19.67
N PRO A 195 7.50 5.06 18.60
CA PRO A 195 7.83 6.49 18.71
C PRO A 195 6.65 7.33 19.20
N ALA A 196 5.44 6.78 19.09
CA ALA A 196 4.21 7.38 19.59
C ALA A 196 3.19 6.31 19.95
N VAL A 197 2.32 6.61 20.91
CA VAL A 197 1.19 5.73 21.25
C VAL A 197 0.28 5.55 20.04
N GLY A 198 -0.06 4.31 19.70
CA GLY A 198 -0.86 3.96 18.53
C GLY A 198 -0.07 3.77 17.23
N ALA A 199 1.24 4.03 17.23
CA ALA A 199 2.07 3.69 16.08
C ALA A 199 2.15 2.17 15.86
N SER A 200 2.09 1.76 14.60
CA SER A 200 2.17 0.37 14.18
C SER A 200 3.34 0.16 13.23
N ILE A 201 3.90 -1.04 13.26
CA ILE A 201 4.92 -1.42 12.27
C ILE A 201 4.21 -1.71 10.96
N VAL A 202 4.66 -1.04 9.90
CA VAL A 202 4.22 -1.27 8.52
C VAL A 202 5.40 -1.80 7.73
N GLU A 203 5.23 -2.96 7.12
CA GLU A 203 6.20 -3.53 6.19
C GLU A 203 5.89 -3.03 4.78
N LYS A 204 6.89 -2.49 4.10
CA LYS A 204 6.78 -1.95 2.74
C LYS A 204 7.60 -2.83 1.79
N PRO A 205 6.97 -3.56 0.86
CA PRO A 205 7.67 -4.32 -0.16
C PRO A 205 8.62 -3.45 -0.97
N LEU A 206 9.81 -3.99 -1.27
CA LEU A 206 10.82 -3.35 -2.12
C LEU A 206 11.00 -4.14 -3.41
N ARG A 207 11.44 -5.40 -3.32
CA ARG A 207 11.68 -6.31 -4.45
C ARG A 207 11.71 -7.77 -3.99
N HIS A 208 11.62 -8.70 -4.93
CA HIS A 208 11.77 -10.14 -4.69
C HIS A 208 12.40 -10.84 -5.89
N ASN A 209 12.87 -12.06 -5.68
CA ASN A 209 13.33 -12.98 -6.74
C ASN A 209 12.44 -14.23 -6.89
N SER A 210 11.38 -14.33 -6.10
CA SER A 210 10.51 -15.50 -6.05
C SER A 210 9.76 -15.74 -7.35
N LYS A 211 9.66 -17.01 -7.73
CA LYS A 211 8.77 -17.53 -8.77
C LYS A 211 7.56 -18.27 -8.17
N ALA A 212 7.42 -18.26 -6.86
CA ALA A 212 6.34 -18.95 -6.16
C ALA A 212 4.96 -18.51 -6.65
N ALA A 213 4.05 -19.47 -6.77
CA ALA A 213 2.67 -19.28 -7.22
C ALA A 213 2.55 -18.52 -8.55
N ASN A 214 3.38 -18.87 -9.54
CA ASN A 214 3.35 -18.25 -10.89
C ASN A 214 2.06 -18.56 -11.67
N ASP A 215 1.25 -19.51 -11.22
CA ASP A 215 -0.09 -19.83 -11.73
C ASP A 215 -1.15 -18.79 -11.31
N PHE A 216 -0.80 -17.85 -10.45
CA PHE A 216 -1.67 -16.76 -10.02
C PHE A 216 -1.24 -15.44 -10.65
N ILE A 217 -2.21 -14.60 -10.97
CA ILE A 217 -1.92 -13.21 -11.31
C ILE A 217 -1.75 -12.43 -10.01
N HIS A 218 -0.55 -11.92 -9.78
CA HIS A 218 -0.22 -11.14 -8.60
C HIS A 218 -0.40 -9.65 -8.87
N LEU A 219 -1.31 -8.99 -8.15
CA LEU A 219 -1.63 -7.58 -8.32
C LEU A 219 -1.45 -6.78 -7.02
N GLY A 220 -1.27 -5.47 -7.20
CA GLY A 220 -1.03 -4.55 -6.10
C GLY A 220 0.35 -4.72 -5.47
N ARG A 221 0.71 -3.78 -4.61
CA ARG A 221 2.06 -3.68 -4.03
C ARG A 221 2.51 -4.93 -3.28
N PHE A 222 1.63 -5.53 -2.51
CA PHE A 222 1.93 -6.73 -1.73
C PHE A 222 1.90 -8.00 -2.58
N GLY A 223 0.95 -8.11 -3.51
CA GLY A 223 0.89 -9.24 -4.44
C GLY A 223 2.12 -9.29 -5.35
N LYS A 224 2.51 -8.15 -5.92
CA LYS A 224 3.74 -8.02 -6.72
C LYS A 224 5.01 -8.02 -5.87
N TRP A 225 4.92 -7.66 -4.60
CA TRP A 225 6.05 -7.42 -3.67
C TRP A 225 7.07 -6.45 -4.24
N GLU A 226 6.59 -5.31 -4.71
CA GLU A 226 7.38 -4.35 -5.47
C GLU A 226 7.16 -2.92 -4.98
N LYS A 227 8.25 -2.12 -4.91
CA LYS A 227 8.19 -0.69 -4.60
C LYS A 227 7.59 0.08 -5.78
N GLY A 228 6.78 1.09 -5.47
CA GLY A 228 6.21 2.00 -6.48
C GLY A 228 4.87 1.56 -7.05
N VAL A 229 4.46 0.32 -6.83
CA VAL A 229 3.10 -0.13 -7.24
C VAL A 229 2.05 0.58 -6.42
N LEU A 230 1.12 1.24 -7.08
CA LEU A 230 0.06 2.05 -6.50
C LEU A 230 -1.24 1.26 -6.32
N SER A 231 -2.12 1.75 -5.45
CA SER A 231 -3.42 1.11 -5.24
C SER A 231 -4.29 1.15 -6.51
N THR A 232 -4.18 2.21 -7.31
CA THR A 232 -4.85 2.33 -8.61
C THR A 232 -4.37 1.29 -9.63
N ASP A 233 -3.08 0.93 -9.59
CA ASP A 233 -2.52 -0.05 -10.51
C ASP A 233 -3.19 -1.41 -10.33
N ALA A 234 -3.50 -1.80 -9.08
CA ALA A 234 -4.19 -3.06 -8.82
C ALA A 234 -5.56 -3.14 -9.50
N PHE A 235 -6.27 -2.03 -9.65
CA PHE A 235 -7.55 -1.97 -10.35
C PHE A 235 -7.35 -2.05 -11.87
N TYR A 236 -6.49 -1.21 -12.44
CA TYR A 236 -6.30 -1.16 -13.89
C TYR A 236 -5.58 -2.40 -14.44
N ASP A 237 -4.67 -2.98 -13.66
CA ASP A 237 -4.04 -4.26 -14.03
C ASP A 237 -5.05 -5.42 -13.95
N ALA A 238 -6.00 -5.39 -12.99
CA ALA A 238 -7.08 -6.37 -12.95
C ALA A 238 -7.98 -6.27 -14.20
N LEU A 239 -8.37 -5.07 -14.62
CA LEU A 239 -9.13 -4.89 -15.85
C LEU A 239 -8.41 -5.49 -17.08
N LYS A 240 -7.09 -5.28 -17.17
CA LYS A 240 -6.29 -5.85 -18.26
C LYS A 240 -6.25 -7.38 -18.22
N ALA A 241 -6.02 -7.94 -17.03
CA ALA A 241 -5.97 -9.39 -16.86
C ALA A 241 -7.30 -10.03 -17.24
N LEU A 242 -8.42 -9.50 -16.73
CA LEU A 242 -9.76 -10.01 -17.01
C LEU A 242 -10.14 -9.87 -18.50
N ALA A 243 -9.65 -8.84 -19.19
CA ALA A 243 -9.89 -8.67 -20.62
C ALA A 243 -9.09 -9.66 -21.48
N GLN A 244 -7.97 -10.15 -21.01
CA GLN A 244 -7.13 -11.12 -21.75
C GLN A 244 -7.66 -12.55 -21.67
N ASP A 245 -8.24 -12.93 -20.53
CA ASP A 245 -8.79 -14.26 -20.32
C ASP A 245 -10.27 -14.38 -20.74
N GLY A 246 -10.93 -13.29 -21.11
CA GLY A 246 -12.32 -13.25 -21.59
C GLY A 246 -12.48 -13.39 -23.11
N ILE A 247 -11.41 -13.71 -23.85
CA ILE A 247 -11.38 -13.99 -25.27
C ILE A 247 -11.03 -15.48 -25.45
#